data_48d8fd04acaf93bbcf1bab09523a1a15
#
_entry.id   48d8fd04acaf93bbcf1bab09523a1a15
#
_cell.length_a   1.000
_cell.length_b   1.000
_cell.length_c   1.000
_cell.angle_alpha   90.00
_cell.angle_beta   90.00
_cell.angle_gamma   90.00
#
_symmetry.space_group_name_H-M   'P 1'
#
loop_
_entity.id
_entity.type
_entity.pdbx_description
1 polymer ?
#
loop_
_entity_poly.entity_id
_entity_poly.type
_entity_poly.pdbx_seq_one_letter_code
_entity_poly.pdbx_strand_id
1 'polypeptide(L)'
;LSSYVVYDFPNSVSKIYINHDIYDTPMVDVEKEKNLIETLNKCNYIFLSSEIAISALHKKIDYYSEDKIEKKKPLLINTGYLKLDHVYEKLKNNKSVENSILLAPTLSSMLKDYNLDEDLDSIINGIIDKSNFKIIYRPHPADLVNPKKRLIINNIYKKYKNNKNFDLDFNTSYIDSYKKSKILITDFSGTAYTYAFSKLRPIIFYSKNENNLIKSNFNDLYYFKDRLKVGRIVQNIDNLNEEIYSINK
;
A
#
# COMPACT_ATOMS: atom_id res chain seq x y z
N LEU A 1 -21.17 -1.99 -9.19
CA LEU A 1 -20.07 -2.57 -8.47
C LEU A 1 -18.79 -1.80 -8.79
N SER A 2 -18.10 -1.28 -7.82
CA SER A 2 -16.84 -0.53 -8.02
C SER A 2 -15.93 -0.65 -6.80
N SER A 3 -14.61 -0.69 -7.04
CA SER A 3 -13.57 -0.51 -6.04
C SER A 3 -12.99 0.92 -6.05
N TYR A 4 -13.50 1.77 -6.94
CA TYR A 4 -13.25 3.20 -6.95
C TYR A 4 -14.55 3.93 -6.67
N VAL A 5 -14.45 5.06 -5.99
CA VAL A 5 -15.62 5.89 -5.73
C VAL A 5 -16.07 6.53 -7.04
N VAL A 6 -17.25 6.18 -7.49
CA VAL A 6 -17.86 6.73 -8.70
C VAL A 6 -18.98 7.67 -8.30
N TYR A 7 -18.93 8.90 -8.78
CA TYR A 7 -19.84 9.96 -8.33
C TYR A 7 -21.19 9.95 -9.06
N ASP A 8 -21.24 9.47 -10.29
CA ASP A 8 -22.39 9.58 -11.20
C ASP A 8 -23.04 8.23 -11.49
N PHE A 9 -23.68 7.64 -10.47
CA PHE A 9 -24.55 6.48 -10.68
C PHE A 9 -26.01 6.91 -10.79
N PRO A 10 -26.81 6.27 -11.68
CA PRO A 10 -28.26 6.45 -11.68
C PRO A 10 -28.87 6.18 -10.30
N ASN A 11 -29.84 6.99 -9.90
CA ASN A 11 -30.48 6.82 -8.58
C ASN A 11 -31.34 5.55 -8.48
N SER A 12 -31.71 4.97 -9.64
CA SER A 12 -32.57 3.77 -9.74
C SER A 12 -31.83 2.45 -9.50
N VAL A 13 -30.49 2.46 -9.37
CA VAL A 13 -29.70 1.24 -9.21
C VAL A 13 -29.12 1.12 -7.81
N SER A 14 -29.00 -0.12 -7.32
CA SER A 14 -28.28 -0.40 -6.08
C SER A 14 -26.79 -0.20 -6.28
N LYS A 15 -26.17 0.58 -5.40
CA LYS A 15 -24.76 0.92 -5.43
C LYS A 15 -24.00 0.04 -4.46
N ILE A 16 -22.99 -0.66 -4.97
CA ILE A 16 -22.15 -1.54 -4.16
C ILE A 16 -20.71 -1.06 -4.31
N TYR A 17 -20.08 -0.69 -3.21
CA TYR A 17 -18.66 -0.41 -3.14
C TYR A 17 -17.91 -1.64 -2.60
N ILE A 18 -16.81 -2.02 -3.24
CA ILE A 18 -15.90 -3.05 -2.74
C ILE A 18 -14.62 -2.37 -2.29
N ASN A 19 -14.30 -2.47 -1.01
CA ASN A 19 -13.04 -1.93 -0.50
C ASN A 19 -11.85 -2.69 -1.10
N HIS A 20 -10.83 -1.95 -1.52
CA HIS A 20 -9.63 -2.50 -2.13
C HIS A 20 -8.45 -2.62 -1.14
N ASP A 21 -8.67 -2.24 0.12
CA ASP A 21 -7.68 -2.31 1.18
C ASP A 21 -8.02 -3.43 2.17
N ILE A 22 -6.96 -4.00 2.76
CA ILE A 22 -7.13 -5.09 3.72
C ILE A 22 -7.36 -4.55 5.14
N TYR A 23 -6.87 -3.35 5.41
CA TYR A 23 -6.98 -2.64 6.69
C TYR A 23 -7.58 -1.24 6.51
N ASP A 24 -7.56 -0.49 7.59
CA ASP A 24 -7.89 0.92 7.67
C ASP A 24 -6.74 1.78 7.09
N THR A 25 -6.65 1.87 5.77
CA THR A 25 -5.62 2.66 5.10
C THR A 25 -5.66 4.12 5.58
N PRO A 26 -4.51 4.70 5.96
CA PRO A 26 -4.47 6.06 6.46
C PRO A 26 -4.87 7.06 5.36
N MET A 27 -5.87 7.88 5.64
CA MET A 27 -6.17 9.08 4.87
C MET A 27 -5.46 10.26 5.54
N VAL A 28 -4.64 10.95 4.78
CA VAL A 28 -3.76 12.01 5.30
C VAL A 28 -4.43 13.36 5.32
N ASP A 29 -5.46 13.51 4.52
CA ASP A 29 -6.17 14.76 4.27
C ASP A 29 -7.60 14.60 4.78
N VAL A 30 -7.92 15.33 5.83
CA VAL A 30 -9.25 15.29 6.49
C VAL A 30 -10.37 15.62 5.52
N GLU A 31 -10.15 16.57 4.61
CA GLU A 31 -11.17 16.95 3.63
C GLU A 31 -11.42 15.82 2.62
N LYS A 32 -10.36 15.18 2.16
CA LYS A 32 -10.49 14.00 1.28
C LYS A 32 -11.14 12.82 1.98
N GLU A 33 -10.82 12.59 3.24
CA GLU A 33 -11.50 11.57 4.05
C GLU A 33 -12.98 11.86 4.19
N LYS A 34 -13.34 13.08 4.54
CA LYS A 34 -14.75 13.52 4.64
C LYS A 34 -15.51 13.29 3.33
N ASN A 35 -14.94 13.76 2.20
CA ASN A 35 -15.53 13.59 0.87
C ASN A 35 -15.71 12.13 0.49
N LEU A 36 -14.72 11.27 0.83
CA LEU A 36 -14.82 9.83 0.62
C LEU A 36 -15.98 9.24 1.44
N ILE A 37 -16.06 9.53 2.72
CA ILE A 37 -17.13 9.03 3.60
C ILE A 37 -18.50 9.50 3.13
N GLU A 38 -18.65 10.78 2.77
CA GLU A 38 -19.89 11.31 2.20
C GLU A 38 -20.31 10.58 0.92
N THR A 39 -19.35 10.16 0.11
CA THR A 39 -19.64 9.42 -1.12
C THR A 39 -19.97 7.95 -0.83
N LEU A 40 -19.27 7.32 0.10
CA LEU A 40 -19.58 5.97 0.56
C LEU A 40 -20.97 5.89 1.19
N ASN A 41 -21.42 6.94 1.90
CA ASN A 41 -22.78 7.03 2.45
C ASN A 41 -23.89 7.04 1.38
N LYS A 42 -23.56 7.26 0.11
CA LYS A 42 -24.52 7.14 -1.01
C LYS A 42 -24.64 5.71 -1.53
N CYS A 43 -23.80 4.79 -1.06
CA CYS A 43 -23.89 3.38 -1.42
C CYS A 43 -25.02 2.68 -0.64
N ASN A 44 -25.55 1.61 -1.21
CA ASN A 44 -26.50 0.73 -0.51
C ASN A 44 -25.73 -0.31 0.31
N TYR A 45 -24.61 -0.81 -0.25
CA TYR A 45 -23.78 -1.84 0.36
C TYR A 45 -22.32 -1.46 0.25
N ILE A 46 -21.54 -1.78 1.29
CA ILE A 46 -20.08 -1.66 1.29
C ILE A 46 -19.51 -3.00 1.71
N PHE A 47 -18.75 -3.62 0.82
CA PHE A 47 -18.07 -4.89 1.06
C PHE A 47 -16.68 -4.63 1.61
N LEU A 48 -16.38 -5.19 2.77
CA LEU A 48 -15.17 -4.95 3.55
C LEU A 48 -14.44 -6.27 3.82
N SER A 49 -13.14 -6.15 4.05
CA SER A 49 -12.24 -7.30 4.21
C SER A 49 -12.34 -8.01 5.55
N SER A 50 -12.86 -7.35 6.59
CA SER A 50 -12.85 -7.89 7.95
C SER A 50 -13.78 -7.10 8.88
N GLU A 51 -14.06 -7.66 10.06
CA GLU A 51 -14.78 -6.96 11.13
C GLU A 51 -14.02 -5.72 11.63
N ILE A 52 -12.68 -5.75 11.58
CA ILE A 52 -11.85 -4.57 11.89
C ILE A 52 -12.12 -3.44 10.90
N ALA A 53 -12.15 -3.76 9.60
CA ALA A 53 -12.44 -2.75 8.57
C ALA A 53 -13.88 -2.21 8.69
N ILE A 54 -14.85 -3.07 9.06
CA ILE A 54 -16.23 -2.64 9.36
C ILE A 54 -16.25 -1.66 10.52
N SER A 55 -15.63 -2.02 11.64
CA SER A 55 -15.60 -1.18 12.84
C SER A 55 -14.90 0.17 12.58
N ALA A 56 -13.81 0.16 11.84
CA ALA A 56 -13.09 1.38 11.47
C ALA A 56 -13.94 2.30 10.59
N LEU A 57 -14.57 1.75 9.55
CA LEU A 57 -15.42 2.54 8.66
C LEU A 57 -16.68 3.04 9.37
N HIS A 58 -17.28 2.23 10.23
CA HIS A 58 -18.47 2.60 11.00
C HIS A 58 -18.21 3.84 11.88
N LYS A 59 -17.08 3.83 12.61
CA LYS A 59 -16.66 5.00 13.42
C LYS A 59 -16.49 6.27 12.58
N LYS A 60 -15.91 6.15 11.37
CA LYS A 60 -15.74 7.29 10.46
C LYS A 60 -17.08 7.79 9.91
N ILE A 61 -17.96 6.88 9.54
CA ILE A 61 -19.32 7.22 9.10
C ILE A 61 -20.06 7.96 10.21
N ASP A 62 -20.00 7.47 11.44
CA ASP A 62 -20.65 8.12 12.58
C ASP A 62 -20.06 9.51 12.82
N TYR A 63 -18.74 9.63 12.88
CA TYR A 63 -18.03 10.90 13.09
C TYR A 63 -18.41 11.98 12.06
N TYR A 64 -18.48 11.63 10.77
CA TYR A 64 -18.83 12.60 9.71
C TYR A 64 -20.34 12.75 9.47
N SER A 65 -21.20 12.01 10.18
CA SER A 65 -22.66 12.06 10.02
C SER A 65 -23.37 12.81 11.13
N GLU A 66 -22.67 13.27 12.17
CA GLU A 66 -23.26 13.88 13.37
C GLU A 66 -24.15 15.11 13.10
N ASP A 67 -24.01 15.75 11.93
CA ASP A 67 -24.77 16.98 11.57
C ASP A 67 -25.90 16.76 10.55
N LYS A 68 -26.25 15.54 10.16
CA LYS A 68 -27.23 15.33 9.07
C LYS A 68 -28.32 14.33 9.47
N ILE A 69 -29.53 14.86 9.58
CA ILE A 69 -30.81 14.14 9.70
C ILE A 69 -30.84 12.89 8.85
N GLU A 70 -31.16 11.75 9.48
CA GLU A 70 -31.55 10.43 8.95
C GLU A 70 -31.31 10.15 7.45
N LYS A 71 -30.07 10.09 7.01
CA LYS A 71 -29.77 9.41 5.74
C LYS A 71 -29.58 7.92 6.03
N LYS A 72 -30.24 7.08 5.23
CA LYS A 72 -30.05 5.64 5.27
C LYS A 72 -28.57 5.33 5.14
N LYS A 73 -27.94 4.84 6.20
CA LYS A 73 -26.53 4.41 6.20
C LYS A 73 -26.37 3.18 5.32
N PRO A 74 -25.23 3.02 4.64
CA PRO A 74 -24.95 1.80 3.86
C PRO A 74 -24.88 0.57 4.76
N LEU A 75 -25.26 -0.57 4.24
CA LEU A 75 -25.04 -1.85 4.91
C LEU A 75 -23.59 -2.29 4.72
N LEU A 76 -22.85 -2.40 5.82
CA LEU A 76 -21.46 -2.87 5.84
C LEU A 76 -21.46 -4.39 5.93
N ILE A 77 -20.78 -5.07 5.02
CA ILE A 77 -20.76 -6.53 4.93
C ILE A 77 -19.31 -7.03 4.90
N ASN A 78 -19.02 -7.95 5.82
CA ASN A 78 -17.74 -8.68 5.79
C ASN A 78 -17.79 -9.73 4.68
N THR A 79 -17.07 -9.49 3.61
CA THR A 79 -16.97 -10.41 2.46
C THR A 79 -15.62 -11.10 2.36
N GLY A 80 -14.70 -10.82 3.31
CA GLY A 80 -13.31 -11.15 3.13
C GLY A 80 -12.62 -10.25 2.10
N TYR A 81 -11.38 -10.57 1.77
CA TYR A 81 -10.56 -9.76 0.87
C TYR A 81 -10.35 -10.48 -0.48
N LEU A 82 -11.32 -10.33 -1.37
CA LEU A 82 -11.37 -10.98 -2.69
C LEU A 82 -10.08 -10.80 -3.52
N LYS A 83 -9.43 -9.65 -3.40
CA LYS A 83 -8.15 -9.39 -4.07
C LYS A 83 -7.05 -10.32 -3.55
N LEU A 84 -7.03 -10.63 -2.25
CA LEU A 84 -6.07 -11.56 -1.67
C LEU A 84 -6.29 -12.97 -2.19
N ASP A 85 -7.53 -13.43 -2.27
CA ASP A 85 -7.87 -14.76 -2.79
C ASP A 85 -7.35 -14.92 -4.22
N HIS A 86 -7.63 -13.92 -5.07
CA HIS A 86 -7.12 -13.92 -6.44
C HIS A 86 -5.58 -13.96 -6.51
N VAL A 87 -4.91 -13.15 -5.70
CA VAL A 87 -3.44 -13.10 -5.66
C VAL A 87 -2.87 -14.41 -5.15
N TYR A 88 -3.42 -14.94 -4.07
CA TYR A 88 -3.01 -16.22 -3.49
C TYR A 88 -3.11 -17.36 -4.51
N GLU A 89 -4.24 -17.49 -5.21
CA GLU A 89 -4.43 -18.50 -6.25
C GLU A 89 -3.36 -18.41 -7.37
N LYS A 90 -2.97 -17.20 -7.76
CA LYS A 90 -1.92 -16.98 -8.76
C LYS A 90 -0.50 -17.29 -8.26
N LEU A 91 -0.30 -17.28 -6.94
CA LEU A 91 1.01 -17.39 -6.32
C LEU A 91 1.26 -18.71 -5.60
N LYS A 92 0.22 -19.45 -5.18
CA LYS A 92 0.33 -20.66 -4.35
C LYS A 92 1.26 -21.74 -4.91
N ASN A 93 1.34 -21.86 -6.22
CA ASN A 93 2.18 -22.87 -6.89
C ASN A 93 3.54 -22.31 -7.33
N ASN A 94 3.86 -21.06 -7.03
CA ASN A 94 5.13 -20.46 -7.42
C ASN A 94 6.25 -20.91 -6.49
N LYS A 95 7.05 -21.86 -6.93
CA LYS A 95 8.22 -22.38 -6.20
C LYS A 95 9.52 -21.62 -6.53
N SER A 96 9.59 -20.97 -7.68
CA SER A 96 10.79 -20.22 -8.09
C SER A 96 10.75 -18.80 -7.54
N VAL A 97 11.80 -18.43 -6.83
CA VAL A 97 12.00 -17.10 -6.29
C VAL A 97 13.38 -16.64 -6.69
N GLU A 98 13.43 -15.50 -7.32
CA GLU A 98 14.69 -14.84 -7.61
C GLU A 98 15.26 -14.21 -6.34
N ASN A 99 16.57 -14.03 -6.29
CA ASN A 99 17.20 -13.25 -5.23
C ASN A 99 16.95 -11.76 -5.46
N SER A 100 15.68 -11.35 -5.30
CA SER A 100 15.25 -9.98 -5.59
C SER A 100 14.43 -9.35 -4.47
N ILE A 101 14.53 -8.03 -4.40
CA ILE A 101 13.76 -7.15 -3.52
C ILE A 101 12.76 -6.40 -4.38
N LEU A 102 11.50 -6.42 -3.99
CA LEU A 102 10.49 -5.55 -4.55
C LEU A 102 10.48 -4.23 -3.75
N LEU A 103 10.81 -3.13 -4.41
CA LEU A 103 10.72 -1.78 -3.86
C LEU A 103 9.45 -1.12 -4.40
N ALA A 104 8.42 -1.05 -3.57
CA ALA A 104 7.10 -0.57 -3.96
C ALA A 104 6.58 0.50 -2.99
N PRO A 105 6.92 1.78 -3.22
CA PRO A 105 6.45 2.88 -2.40
C PRO A 105 4.94 3.10 -2.52
N THR A 106 4.36 3.80 -1.53
CA THR A 106 3.02 4.35 -1.63
C THR A 106 2.94 5.48 -2.65
N LEU A 107 1.74 6.00 -2.87
CA LEU A 107 1.55 7.21 -3.69
C LEU A 107 2.35 8.37 -3.11
N SER A 108 3.24 8.95 -3.90
CA SER A 108 4.22 9.96 -3.49
C SER A 108 3.63 11.25 -2.89
N SER A 109 2.35 11.54 -3.15
CA SER A 109 1.64 12.68 -2.54
C SER A 109 1.12 12.38 -1.13
N MET A 110 1.16 11.11 -0.69
CA MET A 110 0.73 10.72 0.65
C MET A 110 1.88 10.77 1.64
N LEU A 111 1.62 11.29 2.83
CA LEU A 111 2.57 11.30 3.96
C LEU A 111 3.98 11.74 3.56
N LYS A 112 4.12 12.86 2.85
CA LYS A 112 5.38 13.33 2.26
C LYS A 112 6.55 13.38 3.23
N ASP A 113 6.30 13.77 4.48
CA ASP A 113 7.34 13.88 5.51
C ASP A 113 7.80 12.52 6.05
N TYR A 114 7.14 11.44 5.66
CA TYR A 114 7.35 10.10 6.20
C TYR A 114 7.60 9.04 5.12
N ASN A 115 7.30 9.34 3.85
CA ASN A 115 7.48 8.39 2.77
C ASN A 115 8.95 8.26 2.33
N LEU A 116 9.24 7.25 1.51
CA LEU A 116 10.61 6.95 1.09
C LEU A 116 11.10 7.71 -0.15
N ASP A 117 10.28 8.59 -0.73
CA ASP A 117 10.56 9.23 -2.03
C ASP A 117 11.91 9.97 -2.07
N GLU A 118 12.25 10.72 -1.02
CA GLU A 118 13.49 11.48 -0.97
C GLU A 118 14.73 10.58 -0.87
N ASP A 119 14.59 9.40 -0.28
CA ASP A 119 15.68 8.44 -0.09
C ASP A 119 15.72 7.36 -1.17
N LEU A 120 14.80 7.39 -2.14
CA LEU A 120 14.63 6.37 -3.16
C LEU A 120 15.93 6.02 -3.90
N ASP A 121 16.66 7.03 -4.37
CA ASP A 121 17.92 6.84 -5.07
C ASP A 121 19.00 6.22 -4.17
N SER A 122 19.10 6.69 -2.94
CA SER A 122 20.06 6.17 -1.94
C SER A 122 19.73 4.74 -1.51
N ILE A 123 18.43 4.41 -1.40
CA ILE A 123 17.95 3.04 -1.12
C ILE A 123 18.35 2.11 -2.26
N ILE A 124 18.07 2.48 -3.52
CA ILE A 124 18.43 1.68 -4.69
C ILE A 124 19.94 1.47 -4.75
N ASN A 125 20.71 2.55 -4.62
CA ASN A 125 22.17 2.47 -4.65
C ASN A 125 22.72 1.59 -3.53
N GLY A 126 22.25 1.78 -2.31
CA GLY A 126 22.70 1.00 -1.14
C GLY A 126 22.44 -0.50 -1.31
N ILE A 127 21.29 -0.91 -1.86
CA ILE A 127 20.98 -2.31 -2.12
C ILE A 127 21.89 -2.88 -3.22
N ILE A 128 22.08 -2.15 -4.32
CA ILE A 128 22.93 -2.59 -5.45
C ILE A 128 24.38 -2.76 -4.99
N ASP A 129 24.90 -1.83 -4.21
CA ASP A 129 26.33 -1.81 -3.82
C ASP A 129 26.63 -2.77 -2.67
N LYS A 130 25.70 -2.96 -1.75
CA LYS A 130 25.94 -3.66 -0.47
C LYS A 130 25.28 -5.03 -0.39
N SER A 131 24.52 -5.44 -1.40
CA SER A 131 23.82 -6.74 -1.38
C SER A 131 23.91 -7.47 -2.72
N ASN A 132 23.60 -8.77 -2.70
CA ASN A 132 23.51 -9.59 -3.91
C ASN A 132 22.07 -9.66 -4.45
N PHE A 133 21.20 -8.75 -4.00
CA PHE A 133 19.83 -8.72 -4.46
C PHE A 133 19.69 -7.93 -5.76
N LYS A 134 18.81 -8.42 -6.62
CA LYS A 134 18.24 -7.63 -7.70
C LYS A 134 17.09 -6.77 -7.15
N ILE A 135 16.97 -5.53 -7.60
CA ILE A 135 15.86 -4.65 -7.25
C ILE A 135 14.84 -4.67 -8.39
N ILE A 136 13.58 -4.87 -8.02
CA ILE A 136 12.43 -4.60 -8.86
C ILE A 136 11.77 -3.34 -8.30
N TYR A 137 12.01 -2.19 -8.92
CA TYR A 137 11.36 -0.94 -8.54
C TYR A 137 10.00 -0.85 -9.21
N ARG A 138 8.96 -0.75 -8.39
CA ARG A 138 7.58 -0.63 -8.86
C ARG A 138 6.94 0.64 -8.28
N PRO A 139 6.99 1.77 -9.01
CA PRO A 139 6.34 3.00 -8.59
C PRO A 139 4.82 2.85 -8.52
N HIS A 140 4.18 3.69 -7.70
CA HIS A 140 2.72 3.70 -7.62
C HIS A 140 2.11 4.09 -8.98
N PRO A 141 1.05 3.40 -9.46
CA PRO A 141 0.46 3.67 -10.78
C PRO A 141 0.04 5.14 -11.00
N ALA A 142 -0.48 5.81 -9.97
CA ALA A 142 -0.85 7.22 -10.06
C ALA A 142 0.36 8.17 -10.24
N ASP A 143 1.56 7.78 -9.78
CA ASP A 143 2.78 8.56 -10.00
C ASP A 143 3.28 8.45 -11.45
N LEU A 144 2.96 7.35 -12.13
CA LEU A 144 3.31 7.18 -13.55
C LEU A 144 2.54 8.13 -14.48
N VAL A 145 1.33 8.54 -14.08
CA VAL A 145 0.52 9.50 -14.85
C VAL A 145 0.74 10.96 -14.44
N ASN A 146 1.38 11.20 -13.29
CA ASN A 146 1.75 12.53 -12.83
C ASN A 146 3.02 13.01 -13.56
N PRO A 147 3.01 14.10 -14.35
CA PRO A 147 4.17 14.51 -15.16
C PRO A 147 5.44 14.77 -14.34
N LYS A 148 5.32 15.39 -13.16
CA LYS A 148 6.48 15.70 -12.29
C LYS A 148 7.09 14.44 -11.71
N LYS A 149 6.25 13.50 -11.23
CA LYS A 149 6.71 12.25 -10.65
C LYS A 149 7.25 11.30 -11.70
N ARG A 150 6.62 11.24 -12.86
CA ARG A 150 7.12 10.48 -14.01
C ARG A 150 8.52 10.92 -14.44
N LEU A 151 8.84 12.21 -14.33
CA LEU A 151 10.19 12.71 -14.62
C LEU A 151 11.21 12.13 -13.61
N ILE A 152 10.89 12.11 -12.31
CA ILE A 152 11.74 11.53 -11.27
C ILE A 152 11.95 10.03 -11.54
N ILE A 153 10.87 9.29 -11.79
CA ILE A 153 10.93 7.85 -12.12
C ILE A 153 11.80 7.59 -13.35
N ASN A 154 11.66 8.42 -14.39
CA ASN A 154 12.48 8.31 -15.60
C ASN A 154 13.96 8.61 -15.34
N ASN A 155 14.29 9.53 -14.44
CA ASN A 155 15.66 9.82 -14.06
C ASN A 155 16.29 8.63 -13.30
N ILE A 156 15.57 8.03 -12.36
CA ILE A 156 15.96 6.79 -11.70
C ILE A 156 16.21 5.68 -12.74
N TYR A 157 15.26 5.48 -13.65
CA TYR A 157 15.42 4.49 -14.71
C TYR A 157 16.66 4.75 -15.57
N LYS A 158 16.87 5.96 -16.04
CA LYS A 158 18.04 6.34 -16.85
C LYS A 158 19.37 6.04 -16.12
N LYS A 159 19.40 6.30 -14.81
CA LYS A 159 20.58 6.08 -13.98
C LYS A 159 20.92 4.58 -13.86
N TYR A 160 19.90 3.73 -13.67
CA TYR A 160 20.12 2.32 -13.33
C TYR A 160 19.81 1.32 -14.45
N LYS A 161 19.24 1.71 -15.59
CA LYS A 161 18.78 0.80 -16.67
C LYS A 161 19.84 -0.16 -17.21
N ASN A 162 21.13 0.19 -17.09
CA ASN A 162 22.25 -0.67 -17.54
C ASN A 162 22.80 -1.55 -16.41
N ASN A 163 22.29 -1.42 -15.20
CA ASN A 163 22.69 -2.28 -14.09
C ASN A 163 21.88 -3.57 -14.12
N LYS A 164 22.58 -4.71 -14.20
CA LYS A 164 21.94 -6.05 -14.24
C LYS A 164 21.10 -6.38 -13.01
N ASN A 165 21.33 -5.68 -11.90
CA ASN A 165 20.63 -5.86 -10.64
C ASN A 165 19.46 -4.86 -10.46
N PHE A 166 19.04 -4.18 -11.51
CA PHE A 166 17.93 -3.24 -11.45
C PHE A 166 16.91 -3.50 -12.57
N ASP A 167 15.65 -3.63 -12.17
CA ASP A 167 14.49 -3.64 -13.07
C ASP A 167 13.48 -2.58 -12.67
N LEU A 168 12.83 -1.96 -13.65
CA LEU A 168 11.70 -1.09 -13.44
C LEU A 168 10.41 -1.77 -13.92
N ASP A 169 9.45 -1.96 -13.01
CA ASP A 169 8.18 -2.63 -13.31
C ASP A 169 7.06 -1.61 -13.57
N PHE A 170 6.64 -1.49 -14.82
CA PHE A 170 5.50 -0.68 -15.28
C PHE A 170 4.24 -1.51 -15.55
N ASN A 171 4.25 -2.81 -15.30
CA ASN A 171 3.12 -3.66 -15.62
C ASN A 171 1.88 -3.26 -14.81
N THR A 172 0.71 -3.39 -15.39
CA THR A 172 -0.56 -3.18 -14.66
C THR A 172 -0.72 -4.20 -13.53
N SER A 173 -0.28 -5.44 -13.75
CA SER A 173 -0.29 -6.51 -12.74
C SER A 173 1.02 -6.55 -11.95
N TYR A 174 0.90 -6.61 -10.61
CA TYR A 174 2.02 -6.77 -9.69
C TYR A 174 2.38 -8.25 -9.42
N ILE A 175 1.63 -9.18 -9.98
CA ILE A 175 1.77 -10.63 -9.70
C ILE A 175 3.16 -11.14 -10.02
N ASP A 176 3.76 -10.73 -11.14
CA ASP A 176 5.09 -11.20 -11.53
C ASP A 176 6.20 -10.64 -10.64
N SER A 177 6.08 -9.39 -10.20
CA SER A 177 6.98 -8.82 -9.20
C SER A 177 6.88 -9.55 -7.87
N TYR A 178 5.66 -9.91 -7.44
CA TYR A 178 5.46 -10.72 -6.24
C TYR A 178 6.05 -12.13 -6.39
N LYS A 179 5.88 -12.78 -7.55
CA LYS A 179 6.48 -14.10 -7.80
C LYS A 179 7.98 -14.10 -7.60
N LYS A 180 8.66 -13.11 -8.15
CA LYS A 180 10.11 -13.02 -8.19
C LYS A 180 10.72 -12.62 -6.84
N SER A 181 10.10 -11.72 -6.11
CA SER A 181 10.72 -11.10 -4.94
C SER A 181 10.72 -11.99 -3.68
N LYS A 182 11.82 -11.93 -2.93
CA LYS A 182 11.98 -12.52 -1.59
C LYS A 182 11.53 -11.59 -0.47
N ILE A 183 11.71 -10.30 -0.68
CA ILE A 183 11.48 -9.24 0.32
C ILE A 183 10.69 -8.14 -0.36
N LEU A 184 9.78 -7.53 0.36
CA LEU A 184 9.16 -6.26 -0.02
C LEU A 184 9.73 -5.14 0.85
N ILE A 185 10.19 -4.05 0.22
CA ILE A 185 10.46 -2.78 0.88
C ILE A 185 9.37 -1.80 0.46
N THR A 186 8.74 -1.20 1.44
CA THR A 186 7.68 -0.21 1.23
C THR A 186 7.63 0.76 2.40
N ASP A 187 6.83 1.79 2.29
CA ASP A 187 6.51 2.73 3.37
C ASP A 187 5.10 2.46 3.94
N PHE A 188 4.07 3.13 3.43
CA PHE A 188 2.69 3.05 3.94
C PHE A 188 1.72 2.42 2.95
N SER A 189 2.20 1.64 2.01
CA SER A 189 1.36 1.05 0.97
C SER A 189 0.54 -0.14 1.48
N GLY A 190 -0.75 -0.18 1.16
CA GLY A 190 -1.62 -1.34 1.39
C GLY A 190 -1.11 -2.64 0.72
N THR A 191 -0.20 -2.49 -0.26
CA THR A 191 0.50 -3.60 -0.92
C THR A 191 1.27 -4.48 0.08
N ALA A 192 1.73 -3.93 1.21
CA ALA A 192 2.46 -4.65 2.25
C ALA A 192 1.69 -5.88 2.72
N TYR A 193 0.47 -5.67 3.19
CA TYR A 193 -0.34 -6.77 3.72
C TYR A 193 -0.78 -7.77 2.65
N THR A 194 -1.07 -7.28 1.45
CA THR A 194 -1.36 -8.19 0.31
C THR A 194 -0.16 -9.08 0.00
N TYR A 195 1.05 -8.52 0.01
CA TYR A 195 2.27 -9.28 -0.18
C TYR A 195 2.52 -10.27 0.97
N ALA A 196 2.45 -9.80 2.23
CA ALA A 196 2.67 -10.64 3.41
C ALA A 196 1.76 -11.87 3.40
N PHE A 197 0.47 -11.67 3.23
CA PHE A 197 -0.51 -12.75 3.31
C PHE A 197 -0.51 -13.68 2.10
N SER A 198 -0.13 -13.18 0.92
CA SER A 198 -0.08 -13.99 -0.29
C SER A 198 1.23 -14.75 -0.47
N LYS A 199 2.34 -14.26 0.10
CA LYS A 199 3.68 -14.81 -0.10
C LYS A 199 4.28 -15.40 1.17
N LEU A 200 3.79 -15.02 2.35
CA LEU A 200 4.36 -15.35 3.66
C LEU A 200 5.87 -15.01 3.74
N ARG A 201 6.22 -13.84 3.20
CA ARG A 201 7.60 -13.36 3.10
C ARG A 201 7.78 -12.05 3.84
N PRO A 202 9.02 -11.75 4.29
CA PRO A 202 9.30 -10.58 5.10
C PRO A 202 9.05 -9.29 4.35
N ILE A 203 8.63 -8.28 5.12
CA ILE A 203 8.46 -6.91 4.68
C ILE A 203 9.38 -6.03 5.50
N ILE A 204 10.00 -5.06 4.86
CA ILE A 204 10.69 -3.96 5.52
C ILE A 204 9.89 -2.68 5.26
N PHE A 205 9.37 -2.10 6.33
CA PHE A 205 8.72 -0.80 6.30
C PHE A 205 9.77 0.28 6.52
N TYR A 206 10.06 1.05 5.47
CA TYR A 206 10.91 2.21 5.58
C TYR A 206 10.09 3.42 6.03
N SER A 207 10.30 3.90 7.24
CA SER A 207 9.49 4.95 7.85
C SER A 207 10.39 5.99 8.52
N LYS A 208 10.69 7.05 7.77
CA LYS A 208 11.36 8.24 8.34
C LYS A 208 10.46 8.84 9.42
N ASN A 209 11.06 9.36 10.47
CA ASN A 209 10.30 10.03 11.55
C ASN A 209 9.21 9.16 12.21
N GLU A 210 9.41 7.84 12.28
CA GLU A 210 8.46 6.88 12.84
C GLU A 210 7.88 7.34 14.19
N ASN A 211 8.74 7.88 15.07
CA ASN A 211 8.31 8.36 16.39
C ASN A 211 7.27 9.51 16.31
N ASN A 212 7.38 10.38 15.31
CA ASN A 212 6.42 11.45 15.09
C ASN A 212 5.14 10.93 14.43
N LEU A 213 5.28 9.96 13.53
CA LEU A 213 4.16 9.29 12.91
C LEU A 213 3.26 8.59 13.94
N ILE A 214 3.89 7.84 14.86
CA ILE A 214 3.15 7.14 15.94
C ILE A 214 2.48 8.12 16.91
N LYS A 215 3.07 9.27 17.18
CA LYS A 215 2.46 10.31 18.03
C LYS A 215 1.31 11.05 17.34
N SER A 216 1.16 10.90 16.05
CA SER A 216 0.04 11.48 15.30
C SER A 216 -1.24 10.64 15.45
N ASN A 217 -2.34 11.12 14.87
CA ASN A 217 -3.65 10.44 14.88
C ASN A 217 -3.66 9.05 14.20
N PHE A 218 -2.51 8.60 13.66
CA PHE A 218 -2.39 7.30 13.00
C PHE A 218 -2.13 6.14 13.95
N ASN A 219 -1.76 6.41 15.20
CA ASN A 219 -1.46 5.37 16.20
C ASN A 219 -2.62 4.38 16.42
N ASP A 220 -3.85 4.83 16.21
CA ASP A 220 -5.04 3.98 16.39
C ASP A 220 -5.37 3.09 15.20
N LEU A 221 -4.78 3.33 14.05
CA LEU A 221 -5.01 2.54 12.85
C LEU A 221 -4.35 1.16 12.96
N TYR A 222 -5.10 0.11 12.69
CA TYR A 222 -4.59 -1.26 12.65
C TYR A 222 -3.49 -1.45 11.60
N TYR A 223 -3.53 -0.68 10.52
CA TYR A 223 -2.45 -0.64 9.54
C TYR A 223 -1.08 -0.45 10.21
N PHE A 224 -0.95 0.51 11.13
CA PHE A 224 0.32 0.79 11.82
C PHE A 224 0.60 -0.19 12.95
N LYS A 225 -0.42 -0.57 13.73
CA LYS A 225 -0.29 -1.51 14.87
C LYS A 225 0.22 -2.88 14.45
N ASP A 226 -0.17 -3.34 13.26
CA ASP A 226 0.10 -4.70 12.82
C ASP A 226 1.35 -4.86 11.96
N ARG A 227 2.06 -3.77 11.63
CA ARG A 227 3.28 -3.84 10.81
C ARG A 227 4.34 -4.79 11.36
N LEU A 228 4.56 -4.78 12.67
CA LEU A 228 5.54 -5.67 13.32
C LEU A 228 5.13 -7.14 13.32
N LYS A 229 3.87 -7.46 13.03
CA LYS A 229 3.40 -8.85 12.88
C LYS A 229 3.81 -9.45 11.53
N VAL A 230 4.07 -8.62 10.53
CA VAL A 230 4.35 -9.05 9.16
C VAL A 230 5.73 -8.61 8.64
N GLY A 231 6.47 -7.78 9.40
CA GLY A 231 7.74 -7.25 8.93
C GLY A 231 8.55 -6.53 10.01
N ARG A 232 9.49 -5.72 9.54
CA ARG A 232 10.34 -4.88 10.37
C ARG A 232 10.18 -3.42 9.97
N ILE A 233 10.40 -2.51 10.92
CA ILE A 233 10.37 -1.05 10.67
C ILE A 233 11.80 -0.53 10.75
N VAL A 234 12.24 0.18 9.72
CA VAL A 234 13.55 0.84 9.66
C VAL A 234 13.36 2.32 9.37
N GLN A 235 14.22 3.17 9.93
CA GLN A 235 14.03 4.61 9.87
C GLN A 235 15.08 5.35 9.02
N ASN A 236 16.13 4.65 8.61
CA ASN A 236 17.22 5.20 7.81
C ASN A 236 17.87 4.11 6.95
N ILE A 237 18.76 4.54 6.06
CA ILE A 237 19.41 3.68 5.08
C ILE A 237 20.36 2.67 5.74
N ASP A 238 21.03 3.05 6.83
CA ASP A 238 21.96 2.15 7.50
C ASP A 238 21.21 0.99 8.15
N ASN A 239 20.14 1.28 8.89
CA ASN A 239 19.28 0.25 9.45
C ASN A 239 18.63 -0.63 8.35
N LEU A 240 18.27 -0.05 7.20
CA LEU A 240 17.75 -0.80 6.07
C LEU A 240 18.78 -1.81 5.55
N ASN A 241 20.03 -1.38 5.38
CA ASN A 241 21.09 -2.26 4.89
C ASN A 241 21.42 -3.39 5.88
N GLU A 242 21.42 -3.10 7.18
CA GLU A 242 21.61 -4.11 8.24
C GLU A 242 20.49 -5.15 8.21
N GLU A 243 19.24 -4.71 8.07
CA GLU A 243 18.09 -5.60 8.05
C GLU A 243 18.09 -6.49 6.78
N ILE A 244 18.41 -5.94 5.61
CA ILE A 244 18.56 -6.71 4.37
C ILE A 244 19.65 -7.78 4.53
N TYR A 245 20.77 -7.42 5.15
CA TYR A 245 21.86 -8.37 5.39
C TYR A 245 21.43 -9.49 6.34
N SER A 246 20.66 -9.17 7.38
CA SER A 246 20.16 -10.16 8.35
C SER A 246 19.23 -11.21 7.73
N ILE A 247 18.39 -10.78 6.78
CA ILE A 247 17.44 -11.66 6.07
C ILE A 247 18.15 -12.56 5.03
N ASN A 248 19.34 -12.15 4.58
CA ASN A 248 20.09 -12.90 3.56
C ASN A 248 20.97 -14.04 4.15
N LYS A 249 21.07 -14.11 5.46
CA LYS A 249 21.75 -15.20 6.19
C LYS A 249 20.79 -16.36 6.45
#